data_3a30872f6f4244ccd4ce1f2d758ab0b8
#
_entry.id   3a30872f6f4244ccd4ce1f2d758ab0b8
#
_cell.length_a   1.000
_cell.length_b   1.000
_cell.length_c   1.000
_cell.angle_alpha   90.00
_cell.angle_beta   90.00
_cell.angle_gamma   90.00
#
_symmetry.space_group_name_H-M   'P 1'
#
loop_
_entity.id
_entity.type
_entity.pdbx_description
1 polymer ?
#
loop_
_entity_poly.entity_id
_entity_poly.type
_entity_poly.pdbx_seq_one_letter_code
_entity_poly.pdbx_strand_id
1 'polypeptide(L)'
;ENNYAHWRLPPGSSFKPYDYTSLIENTDNFGAGSVLYDTQGKIDGYECTNKARPKQGGNCLWDYDFRYPGPMTLRYALGGSRNVPAVKAMVTPGVDKTIATAEKLGLSGGYKCYKQDVEDVNFAKKSDESQCYPSSAIGDGAYLYLDEHVHAYATLSRNGNKLPQTYIVKIADSRGKVFDEWKQDKGEQAVRPDTAYIVADIMADPNASYFTNK
;
A
#
# COMPACT_ATOMS: atom_id res chain seq x y z
N GLU A 1 26.91 -1.94 -11.00
CA GLU A 1 25.62 -1.20 -11.00
C GLU A 1 24.69 -1.80 -9.97
N ASN A 2 24.03 -0.95 -9.19
CA ASN A 2 23.08 -1.39 -8.17
C ASN A 2 21.69 -1.50 -8.81
N ASN A 3 21.05 -2.67 -8.70
CA ASN A 3 19.67 -2.86 -9.14
C ASN A 3 18.71 -2.53 -8.00
N TYR A 4 18.25 -1.28 -7.94
CA TYR A 4 17.33 -0.81 -6.89
C TYR A 4 15.94 -1.47 -6.93
N ALA A 5 15.56 -2.15 -8.02
CA ALA A 5 14.30 -2.90 -8.07
C ALA A 5 14.27 -4.07 -7.08
N HIS A 6 15.46 -4.59 -6.71
CA HIS A 6 15.64 -5.67 -5.74
C HIS A 6 16.16 -5.20 -4.38
N TRP A 7 16.06 -3.92 -4.09
CA TRP A 7 16.34 -3.37 -2.78
C TRP A 7 15.04 -3.18 -2.01
N ARG A 8 15.06 -3.50 -0.73
CA ARG A 8 13.94 -3.23 0.16
C ARG A 8 13.96 -1.77 0.56
N LEU A 9 12.98 -1.03 0.10
CA LEU A 9 12.84 0.41 0.35
C LEU A 9 11.50 0.69 1.02
N PRO A 10 11.43 1.73 1.89
CA PRO A 10 10.18 2.14 2.48
C PRO A 10 9.27 2.72 1.40
N PRO A 11 8.03 2.24 1.26
CA PRO A 11 7.13 2.68 0.20
C PRO A 11 6.54 4.06 0.44
N GLY A 12 6.57 4.56 1.68
CA GLY A 12 5.86 5.78 2.02
C GLY A 12 4.38 5.69 1.68
N SER A 13 3.80 6.79 1.22
CA SER A 13 2.37 6.87 0.87
C SER A 13 1.94 5.98 -0.28
N SER A 14 2.85 5.38 -1.03
CA SER A 14 2.48 4.41 -2.06
C SER A 14 1.98 3.08 -1.47
N PHE A 15 2.09 2.87 -0.15
CA PHE A 15 1.44 1.75 0.54
C PHE A 15 -0.08 1.93 0.70
N LYS A 16 -0.57 3.14 0.77
CA LYS A 16 -1.98 3.45 1.08
C LYS A 16 -3.04 2.73 0.24
N PRO A 17 -2.87 2.50 -1.06
CA PRO A 17 -3.85 1.71 -1.82
C PRO A 17 -4.14 0.34 -1.22
N TYR A 18 -3.18 -0.30 -0.54
CA TYR A 18 -3.41 -1.58 0.14
C TYR A 18 -4.29 -1.43 1.37
N ASP A 19 -4.16 -0.32 2.11
CA ASP A 19 -5.00 -0.02 3.28
C ASP A 19 -6.46 0.08 2.89
N TYR A 20 -6.74 0.85 1.83
CA TYR A 20 -8.12 1.03 1.34
C TYR A 20 -8.65 -0.22 0.64
N THR A 21 -7.80 -0.97 -0.04
CA THR A 21 -8.18 -2.28 -0.59
C THR A 21 -8.61 -3.21 0.54
N SER A 22 -7.81 -3.29 1.61
CA SER A 22 -8.13 -4.14 2.76
C SER A 22 -9.40 -3.68 3.47
N LEU A 23 -9.59 -2.37 3.64
CA LEU A 23 -10.79 -1.82 4.24
C LEU A 23 -12.05 -2.25 3.49
N ILE A 24 -12.07 -2.13 2.16
CA ILE A 24 -13.22 -2.48 1.32
C ILE A 24 -13.39 -4.00 1.24
N GLU A 25 -12.28 -4.75 1.13
CA GLU A 25 -12.30 -6.21 0.96
C GLU A 25 -12.73 -6.96 2.21
N ASN A 26 -12.26 -6.52 3.38
CA ASN A 26 -12.41 -7.24 4.65
C ASN A 26 -13.50 -6.67 5.57
N THR A 27 -14.30 -5.72 5.07
CA THR A 27 -15.45 -5.15 5.81
C THR A 27 -16.66 -5.05 4.89
N ASP A 28 -17.87 -5.14 5.43
CA ASP A 28 -19.08 -5.27 4.62
C ASP A 28 -19.69 -3.94 4.13
N ASN A 29 -19.16 -2.78 4.58
CA ASN A 29 -19.89 -1.51 4.45
C ASN A 29 -19.06 -0.34 3.89
N PHE A 30 -17.89 -0.59 3.28
CA PHE A 30 -17.05 0.48 2.76
C PHE A 30 -16.98 0.47 1.23
N GLY A 31 -17.02 1.66 0.65
CA GLY A 31 -16.85 1.92 -0.78
C GLY A 31 -16.34 3.34 -1.01
N ALA A 32 -16.19 3.78 -2.26
CA ALA A 32 -15.61 5.07 -2.63
C ALA A 32 -16.29 6.28 -1.96
N GLY A 33 -17.59 6.20 -1.73
CA GLY A 33 -18.40 7.24 -1.07
C GLY A 33 -18.44 7.15 0.46
N SER A 34 -17.90 6.10 1.07
CA SER A 34 -17.85 5.98 2.54
C SER A 34 -16.97 7.07 3.14
N VAL A 35 -17.36 7.56 4.32
CA VAL A 35 -16.70 8.68 4.95
C VAL A 35 -15.74 8.21 6.03
N LEU A 36 -14.51 8.71 5.98
CA LEU A 36 -13.54 8.68 7.06
C LEU A 36 -13.32 10.09 7.60
N TYR A 37 -13.00 10.17 8.88
CA TYR A 37 -12.73 11.45 9.54
C TYR A 37 -11.23 11.69 9.61
N ASP A 38 -10.77 12.71 8.90
CA ASP A 38 -9.43 13.24 9.00
C ASP A 38 -9.37 14.25 10.14
N THR A 39 -9.17 13.75 11.34
CA THR A 39 -9.24 14.52 12.58
C THR A 39 -8.07 14.20 13.49
N GLN A 40 -7.55 15.22 14.17
CA GLN A 40 -6.54 15.03 15.19
C GLN A 40 -7.12 14.29 16.40
N GLY A 41 -6.53 13.16 16.75
CA GLY A 41 -6.97 12.37 17.90
C GLY A 41 -6.22 11.05 18.00
N LYS A 42 -6.53 10.31 19.04
CA LYS A 42 -6.01 8.96 19.25
C LYS A 42 -6.54 8.02 18.16
N ILE A 43 -5.65 7.19 17.62
CA ILE A 43 -5.95 6.08 16.73
C ILE A 43 -5.22 4.87 17.32
N ASP A 44 -5.71 3.66 17.11
CA ASP A 44 -4.99 2.46 17.55
C ASP A 44 -3.55 2.48 17.02
N GLY A 45 -2.59 2.30 17.94
CA GLY A 45 -1.16 2.40 17.65
C GLY A 45 -0.59 3.82 17.58
N TYR A 46 -1.42 4.85 17.67
CA TYR A 46 -0.98 6.24 17.75
C TYR A 46 -1.61 6.94 18.95
N GLU A 47 -0.78 7.27 19.92
CA GLU A 47 -1.21 8.16 20.99
C GLU A 47 -1.39 9.59 20.49
N CYS A 48 -2.26 10.36 21.12
CA CYS A 48 -2.48 11.77 20.82
C CYS A 48 -2.81 12.53 22.12
N THR A 49 -1.85 12.54 23.02
CA THR A 49 -1.94 13.26 24.31
C THR A 49 -1.41 14.68 24.21
N ASN A 50 -0.46 14.92 23.31
CA ASN A 50 0.07 16.25 23.02
C ASN A 50 -0.21 16.62 21.56
N LYS A 51 -1.13 17.57 21.36
CA LYS A 51 -1.59 18.03 20.05
C LYS A 51 -0.67 19.05 19.37
N ALA A 52 0.45 19.40 19.97
CA ALA A 52 1.44 20.25 19.35
C ALA A 52 2.01 19.62 18.07
N ARG A 53 2.63 20.42 17.21
CA ARG A 53 3.33 19.88 16.03
C ARG A 53 4.51 19.00 16.46
N PRO A 54 4.96 18.02 15.65
CA PRO A 54 6.04 17.10 16.02
C PRO A 54 7.31 17.82 16.48
N LYS A 55 7.71 18.88 15.78
CA LYS A 55 8.89 19.71 16.17
C LYS A 55 8.74 20.41 17.53
N GLN A 56 7.54 20.47 18.07
CA GLN A 56 7.22 21.05 19.38
C GLN A 56 6.91 19.97 20.43
N GLY A 57 7.28 18.72 20.16
CA GLY A 57 7.08 17.59 21.06
C GLY A 57 5.70 16.95 21.01
N GLY A 58 4.91 17.26 19.98
CA GLY A 58 3.60 16.61 19.75
C GLY A 58 3.75 15.13 19.38
N ASN A 59 2.77 14.31 19.77
CA ASN A 59 2.74 12.88 19.53
C ASN A 59 1.50 12.39 18.77
N CYS A 60 0.73 13.31 18.18
CA CYS A 60 -0.38 12.93 17.29
C CYS A 60 0.14 12.65 15.89
N LEU A 61 -0.57 11.76 15.17
CA LEU A 61 -0.35 11.60 13.73
C LEU A 61 -0.76 12.87 12.99
N TRP A 62 0.10 13.34 12.09
CA TRP A 62 -0.13 14.51 11.25
C TRP A 62 -0.19 14.15 9.78
N ASP A 63 -1.02 14.89 9.06
CA ASP A 63 -0.97 14.92 7.61
C ASP A 63 0.16 15.83 7.11
N TYR A 64 0.56 15.63 5.85
CA TYR A 64 1.71 16.31 5.24
C TYR A 64 1.59 17.86 5.23
N ASP A 65 0.35 18.38 5.20
CA ASP A 65 0.04 19.81 5.18
C ASP A 65 -0.26 20.41 6.58
N PHE A 66 -0.14 19.58 7.62
CA PHE A 66 -0.46 19.93 9.01
C PHE A 66 -1.89 20.46 9.20
N ARG A 67 -2.85 19.92 8.44
CA ARG A 67 -4.27 20.24 8.54
C ARG A 67 -5.08 18.97 8.74
N TYR A 68 -6.27 19.16 9.29
CA TYR A 68 -7.27 18.10 9.47
C TYR A 68 -8.61 18.60 8.92
N PRO A 69 -8.91 18.34 7.64
CA PRO A 69 -10.12 18.84 6.99
C PRO A 69 -11.42 18.24 7.51
N GLY A 70 -11.36 17.20 8.35
CA GLY A 70 -12.55 16.59 8.93
C GLY A 70 -13.12 15.43 8.10
N PRO A 71 -14.45 15.33 7.96
CA PRO A 71 -15.06 14.22 7.21
C PRO A 71 -14.75 14.33 5.72
N MET A 72 -14.35 13.21 5.11
CA MET A 72 -14.11 13.11 3.68
C MET A 72 -14.42 11.70 3.17
N THR A 73 -14.77 11.56 1.90
CA THR A 73 -14.97 10.25 1.32
C THR A 73 -13.64 9.51 1.13
N LEU A 74 -13.70 8.17 1.03
CA LEU A 74 -12.54 7.36 0.71
C LEU A 74 -11.83 7.85 -0.55
N ARG A 75 -12.60 8.31 -1.56
CA ARG A 75 -12.07 8.86 -2.80
C ARG A 75 -11.10 10.02 -2.53
N TYR A 76 -11.51 11.00 -1.75
CA TYR A 76 -10.66 12.15 -1.43
C TYR A 76 -9.58 11.85 -0.40
N ALA A 77 -9.81 10.89 0.48
CA ALA A 77 -8.83 10.46 1.47
C ALA A 77 -7.64 9.74 0.80
N LEU A 78 -7.90 8.78 -0.09
CA LEU A 78 -6.85 8.09 -0.84
C LEU A 78 -6.22 9.01 -1.90
N GLY A 79 -7.03 9.66 -2.73
CA GLY A 79 -6.54 10.55 -3.80
C GLY A 79 -5.74 11.74 -3.26
N GLY A 80 -6.09 12.25 -2.09
CA GLY A 80 -5.37 13.30 -1.36
C GLY A 80 -4.22 12.79 -0.51
N SER A 81 -3.96 11.48 -0.51
CA SER A 81 -2.87 10.86 0.26
C SER A 81 -2.87 11.23 1.76
N ARG A 82 -4.05 11.29 2.38
CA ARG A 82 -4.19 11.66 3.79
C ARG A 82 -3.67 10.57 4.71
N ASN A 83 -2.87 10.95 5.73
CA ASN A 83 -2.25 9.98 6.63
C ASN A 83 -3.24 9.43 7.66
N VAL A 84 -4.01 10.33 8.30
CA VAL A 84 -4.96 9.93 9.34
C VAL A 84 -6.03 8.98 8.81
N PRO A 85 -6.71 9.24 7.69
CA PRO A 85 -7.63 8.28 7.09
C PRO A 85 -6.96 6.96 6.67
N ALA A 86 -5.72 6.98 6.16
CA ALA A 86 -5.01 5.76 5.75
C ALA A 86 -4.75 4.83 6.95
N VAL A 87 -4.26 5.38 8.07
CA VAL A 87 -4.08 4.60 9.29
C VAL A 87 -5.42 4.05 9.78
N LYS A 88 -6.50 4.84 9.77
CA LYS A 88 -7.84 4.35 10.11
C LYS A 88 -8.30 3.23 9.16
N ALA A 89 -8.00 3.35 7.86
CA ALA A 89 -8.32 2.32 6.88
C ALA A 89 -7.58 1.00 7.17
N MET A 90 -6.32 1.05 7.60
CA MET A 90 -5.55 -0.13 7.97
C MET A 90 -6.07 -0.79 9.26
N VAL A 91 -6.32 0.01 10.31
CA VAL A 91 -6.65 -0.55 11.63
C VAL A 91 -8.11 -1.01 11.74
N THR A 92 -9.00 -0.52 10.90
CA THR A 92 -10.42 -0.92 10.92
C THR A 92 -10.60 -2.41 10.63
N PRO A 93 -10.05 -3.00 9.56
CA PRO A 93 -10.07 -4.45 9.36
C PRO A 93 -9.01 -5.16 10.23
N GLY A 94 -8.01 -4.43 10.71
CA GLY A 94 -6.85 -4.92 11.43
C GLY A 94 -5.57 -4.93 10.59
N VAL A 95 -4.44 -4.65 11.25
CA VAL A 95 -3.12 -4.60 10.61
C VAL A 95 -2.82 -5.91 9.87
N ASP A 96 -3.00 -7.06 10.54
CA ASP A 96 -2.68 -8.37 9.97
C ASP A 96 -3.49 -8.67 8.69
N LYS A 97 -4.78 -8.32 8.68
CA LYS A 97 -5.63 -8.49 7.49
C LYS A 97 -5.19 -7.59 6.34
N THR A 98 -4.75 -6.37 6.65
CA THR A 98 -4.24 -5.44 5.64
C THR A 98 -2.95 -5.95 5.03
N ILE A 99 -2.03 -6.45 5.86
CA ILE A 99 -0.79 -7.09 5.38
C ILE A 99 -1.11 -8.32 4.53
N ALA A 100 -1.98 -9.20 4.98
CA ALA A 100 -2.39 -10.38 4.21
C ALA A 100 -3.04 -10.00 2.86
N THR A 101 -3.78 -8.89 2.80
CA THR A 101 -4.34 -8.38 1.54
C THR A 101 -3.24 -7.88 0.60
N ALA A 102 -2.26 -7.15 1.12
CA ALA A 102 -1.11 -6.69 0.34
C ALA A 102 -0.28 -7.88 -0.21
N GLU A 103 -0.09 -8.93 0.60
CA GLU A 103 0.59 -10.16 0.17
C GLU A 103 -0.19 -10.88 -0.94
N LYS A 104 -1.50 -11.02 -0.81
CA LYS A 104 -2.35 -11.60 -1.88
C LYS A 104 -2.21 -10.84 -3.19
N LEU A 105 -2.11 -9.53 -3.15
CA LEU A 105 -1.93 -8.68 -4.33
C LEU A 105 -0.56 -8.86 -5.00
N GLY A 106 0.47 -9.31 -4.27
CA GLY A 106 1.76 -9.62 -4.86
C GLY A 106 3.00 -9.23 -4.05
N LEU A 107 2.85 -8.72 -2.81
CA LEU A 107 3.99 -8.37 -1.95
C LEU A 107 4.58 -9.56 -1.17
N SER A 108 4.25 -10.80 -1.52
CA SER A 108 4.48 -12.00 -0.72
C SER A 108 5.96 -12.36 -0.49
N GLY A 109 6.88 -11.96 -1.29
CA GLY A 109 8.30 -12.32 -1.15
C GLY A 109 9.14 -11.27 -0.43
N GLY A 110 8.87 -10.00 -0.68
CA GLY A 110 9.69 -8.87 -0.29
C GLY A 110 9.18 -8.06 0.86
N TYR A 111 7.86 -8.06 1.10
CA TYR A 111 7.29 -7.23 2.13
C TYR A 111 7.71 -7.71 3.53
N LYS A 112 8.32 -6.80 4.29
CA LYS A 112 8.76 -7.06 5.67
C LYS A 112 8.49 -5.84 6.53
N CYS A 113 8.10 -6.09 7.77
CA CYS A 113 8.09 -5.07 8.82
C CYS A 113 9.30 -5.31 9.75
N TYR A 114 10.02 -4.25 10.06
CA TYR A 114 11.23 -4.31 10.87
C TYR A 114 11.10 -3.44 12.10
N LYS A 115 11.86 -3.78 13.16
CA LYS A 115 12.10 -2.86 14.27
C LYS A 115 12.90 -1.66 13.76
N GLN A 116 12.67 -0.50 14.37
CA GLN A 116 13.21 0.80 13.98
C GLN A 116 14.75 0.91 14.00
N ASP A 117 15.45 -0.07 14.59
CA ASP A 117 16.89 -0.02 14.89
C ASP A 117 17.76 -0.73 13.84
N VAL A 118 17.20 -1.08 12.68
CA VAL A 118 17.96 -1.78 11.65
C VAL A 118 18.62 -0.76 10.72
N GLU A 119 19.92 -0.59 10.84
CA GLU A 119 20.72 0.36 10.05
C GLU A 119 20.74 0.00 8.54
N ASP A 120 20.66 -1.30 8.20
CA ASP A 120 20.64 -1.77 6.81
C ASP A 120 19.56 -2.82 6.59
N VAL A 121 18.44 -2.38 6.07
CA VAL A 121 17.26 -3.22 5.79
C VAL A 121 17.48 -4.25 4.68
N ASN A 122 18.48 -4.08 3.82
CA ASN A 122 18.80 -5.03 2.75
C ASN A 122 19.46 -6.29 3.28
N PHE A 123 20.16 -6.18 4.40
CA PHE A 123 20.85 -7.27 5.08
C PHE A 123 20.18 -7.70 6.38
N ALA A 124 19.10 -7.03 6.78
CA ALA A 124 18.38 -7.37 7.98
C ALA A 124 17.82 -8.79 7.91
N LYS A 125 18.22 -9.63 8.84
CA LYS A 125 17.53 -10.90 9.07
C LYS A 125 16.16 -10.59 9.67
N LYS A 126 15.11 -11.28 9.19
CA LYS A 126 13.82 -11.28 9.84
C LYS A 126 14.04 -11.70 11.30
N SER A 127 13.80 -10.81 12.25
CA SER A 127 13.68 -11.24 13.65
C SER A 127 12.30 -11.87 13.82
N ASP A 128 12.18 -12.92 14.61
CA ASP A 128 10.89 -13.53 14.94
C ASP A 128 9.96 -12.55 15.69
N GLU A 129 10.50 -11.42 16.13
CA GLU A 129 9.80 -10.33 16.80
C GLU A 129 9.43 -9.16 15.83
N SER A 130 9.71 -9.27 14.52
CA SER A 130 9.33 -8.22 13.58
C SER A 130 7.81 -8.24 13.37
N GLN A 131 7.17 -7.16 13.71
CA GLN A 131 5.72 -6.98 13.65
C GLN A 131 5.39 -5.74 12.83
N CYS A 132 4.34 -5.82 12.01
CA CYS A 132 3.79 -4.64 11.37
C CYS A 132 2.97 -3.84 12.36
N TYR A 133 3.04 -2.53 12.26
CA TYR A 133 2.34 -1.58 13.12
C TYR A 133 1.41 -0.69 12.28
N PRO A 134 0.49 0.05 12.89
CA PRO A 134 -0.34 1.01 12.17
C PRO A 134 0.44 2.06 11.36
N SER A 135 1.69 2.36 11.72
CA SER A 135 2.58 3.21 10.94
C SER A 135 2.92 2.65 9.55
N SER A 136 2.79 1.34 9.36
CA SER A 136 2.97 0.71 8.04
C SER A 136 1.97 1.21 7.00
N ALA A 137 0.80 1.71 7.42
CA ALA A 137 -0.18 2.34 6.53
C ALA A 137 0.38 3.56 5.77
N ILE A 138 1.34 4.24 6.32
CA ILE A 138 2.03 5.37 5.68
C ILE A 138 3.43 5.01 5.20
N GLY A 139 3.72 3.71 5.17
CA GLY A 139 4.99 3.14 4.70
C GLY A 139 6.14 3.30 5.68
N ASP A 140 5.86 3.61 6.95
CA ASP A 140 6.86 3.68 8.01
C ASP A 140 7.09 2.30 8.63
N GLY A 141 8.35 1.91 8.77
CA GLY A 141 8.72 0.57 9.28
C GLY A 141 8.37 -0.59 8.34
N ALA A 142 7.88 -0.33 7.14
CA ALA A 142 7.56 -1.31 6.11
C ALA A 142 8.55 -1.19 4.95
N TYR A 143 9.04 -2.33 4.46
CA TYR A 143 10.03 -2.38 3.38
C TYR A 143 9.62 -3.41 2.33
N LEU A 144 9.71 -3.03 1.07
CA LEU A 144 9.29 -3.86 -0.05
C LEU A 144 10.23 -3.71 -1.26
N TYR A 145 10.17 -4.67 -2.17
CA TYR A 145 10.83 -4.58 -3.46
C TYR A 145 9.96 -3.82 -4.46
N LEU A 146 10.59 -2.98 -5.27
CA LEU A 146 9.88 -2.15 -6.24
C LEU A 146 9.16 -2.99 -7.31
N ASP A 147 9.75 -4.06 -7.78
CA ASP A 147 9.15 -4.96 -8.77
C ASP A 147 7.89 -5.67 -8.24
N GLU A 148 7.91 -6.14 -6.98
CA GLU A 148 6.72 -6.69 -6.33
C GLU A 148 5.64 -5.61 -6.12
N HIS A 149 6.04 -4.39 -5.76
CA HIS A 149 5.13 -3.28 -5.59
C HIS A 149 4.41 -2.92 -6.90
N VAL A 150 5.15 -2.81 -8.00
CA VAL A 150 4.59 -2.58 -9.34
C VAL A 150 3.67 -3.74 -9.74
N HIS A 151 4.04 -4.98 -9.44
CA HIS A 151 3.22 -6.14 -9.72
C HIS A 151 1.88 -6.13 -8.96
N ALA A 152 1.90 -5.74 -7.69
CA ALA A 152 0.69 -5.61 -6.86
C ALA A 152 -0.25 -4.51 -7.39
N TYR A 153 0.29 -3.37 -7.83
CA TYR A 153 -0.50 -2.33 -8.52
C TYR A 153 -1.08 -2.84 -9.84
N ALA A 154 -0.32 -3.59 -10.62
CA ALA A 154 -0.81 -4.23 -11.84
C ALA A 154 -1.94 -5.24 -11.54
N THR A 155 -1.91 -5.90 -10.39
CA THR A 155 -3.02 -6.77 -9.94
C THR A 155 -4.29 -5.96 -9.68
N LEU A 156 -4.20 -4.80 -9.02
CA LEU A 156 -5.35 -3.90 -8.84
C LEU A 156 -5.90 -3.45 -10.19
N SER A 157 -5.05 -3.03 -11.14
CA SER A 157 -5.47 -2.57 -12.47
C SER A 157 -6.14 -3.67 -13.32
N ARG A 158 -5.91 -4.94 -13.00
CA ARG A 158 -6.55 -6.10 -13.61
C ARG A 158 -7.78 -6.60 -12.83
N ASN A 159 -8.48 -5.69 -12.16
CA ASN A 159 -9.64 -6.02 -11.33
C ASN A 159 -9.34 -7.10 -10.27
N GLY A 160 -8.17 -7.03 -9.65
CA GLY A 160 -7.75 -7.94 -8.61
C GLY A 160 -7.25 -9.31 -9.10
N ASN A 161 -7.09 -9.51 -10.40
CA ASN A 161 -6.55 -10.75 -10.95
C ASN A 161 -5.01 -10.70 -10.96
N LYS A 162 -4.38 -11.48 -10.07
CA LYS A 162 -2.93 -11.63 -9.97
C LYS A 162 -2.43 -12.64 -10.99
N LEU A 163 -1.60 -12.21 -11.93
CA LEU A 163 -0.90 -13.05 -12.88
C LEU A 163 0.50 -13.42 -12.35
N PRO A 164 1.07 -14.56 -12.75
CA PRO A 164 2.48 -14.81 -12.50
C PRO A 164 3.36 -13.71 -13.09
N GLN A 165 4.37 -13.29 -12.34
CA GLN A 165 5.34 -12.31 -12.82
C GLN A 165 6.30 -13.00 -13.81
N THR A 166 6.55 -12.36 -14.96
CA THR A 166 7.50 -12.84 -15.96
C THR A 166 8.33 -11.69 -16.50
N TYR A 167 9.61 -11.98 -16.78
CA TYR A 167 10.56 -11.05 -17.38
C TYR A 167 11.01 -11.50 -18.77
N ILE A 168 10.70 -12.75 -19.15
CA ILE A 168 11.07 -13.34 -20.43
C ILE A 168 9.79 -13.69 -21.17
N VAL A 169 9.53 -13.01 -22.28
CA VAL A 169 8.34 -13.23 -23.09
C VAL A 169 8.60 -14.32 -24.13
N LYS A 170 9.82 -14.40 -24.64
CA LYS A 170 10.16 -15.37 -25.70
C LYS A 170 11.66 -15.60 -25.76
N ILE A 171 12.06 -16.86 -25.97
CA ILE A 171 13.43 -17.28 -26.26
C ILE A 171 13.44 -17.91 -27.64
N ALA A 172 14.24 -17.36 -28.58
CA ALA A 172 14.39 -17.87 -29.91
C ALA A 172 15.86 -17.81 -30.38
N ASP A 173 16.27 -18.67 -31.30
CA ASP A 173 17.59 -18.58 -31.94
C ASP A 173 17.62 -17.51 -33.05
N SER A 174 18.80 -17.29 -33.62
CA SER A 174 19.00 -16.32 -34.71
C SER A 174 18.26 -16.68 -36.01
N ARG A 175 17.76 -17.90 -36.14
CA ARG A 175 16.96 -18.39 -37.27
C ARG A 175 15.45 -18.33 -37.00
N GLY A 176 15.06 -17.80 -35.81
CA GLY A 176 13.66 -17.65 -35.43
C GLY A 176 13.03 -18.91 -34.81
N LYS A 177 13.80 -19.98 -34.56
CA LYS A 177 13.29 -21.17 -33.87
C LYS A 177 13.03 -20.80 -32.41
N VAL A 178 11.78 -20.94 -31.98
CA VAL A 178 11.34 -20.68 -30.63
C VAL A 178 11.69 -21.83 -29.72
N PHE A 179 12.36 -21.56 -28.60
CA PHE A 179 12.68 -22.54 -27.56
C PHE A 179 11.68 -22.46 -26.40
N ASP A 180 11.26 -21.24 -26.07
CA ASP A 180 10.29 -21.02 -25.05
C ASP A 180 9.50 -19.72 -25.35
N GLU A 181 8.22 -19.69 -25.01
CA GLU A 181 7.35 -18.55 -25.20
C GLU A 181 6.34 -18.49 -24.04
N TRP A 182 6.31 -17.34 -23.37
CA TRP A 182 5.36 -17.09 -22.31
C TRP A 182 3.92 -17.25 -22.83
N LYS A 183 3.13 -17.98 -22.08
CA LYS A 183 1.68 -18.11 -22.31
C LYS A 183 0.96 -17.44 -21.16
N GLN A 184 -0.03 -16.62 -21.49
CA GLN A 184 -0.83 -15.97 -20.49
C GLN A 184 -1.56 -16.99 -19.62
N ASP A 185 -1.31 -16.91 -18.32
CA ASP A 185 -2.04 -17.67 -17.30
C ASP A 185 -3.42 -17.03 -17.05
N LYS A 186 -4.34 -17.83 -16.49
CA LYS A 186 -5.64 -17.32 -16.05
C LYS A 186 -5.52 -16.40 -14.83
N GLY A 187 -4.44 -16.57 -14.07
CA GLY A 187 -4.22 -15.85 -12.82
C GLY A 187 -5.07 -16.37 -11.67
N GLU A 188 -4.96 -15.65 -10.55
CA GLU A 188 -5.68 -15.92 -9.31
C GLU A 188 -6.40 -14.65 -8.87
N GLN A 189 -7.66 -14.75 -8.48
CA GLN A 189 -8.40 -13.62 -7.93
C GLN A 189 -7.89 -13.33 -6.51
N ALA A 190 -7.08 -12.30 -6.36
CA ALA A 190 -6.45 -11.90 -5.10
C ALA A 190 -7.41 -11.15 -4.18
N VAL A 191 -8.24 -10.27 -4.77
CA VAL A 191 -9.30 -9.51 -4.10
C VAL A 191 -10.50 -9.42 -5.03
N ARG A 192 -11.68 -9.09 -4.49
CA ARG A 192 -12.89 -8.95 -5.31
C ARG A 192 -12.69 -7.93 -6.44
N PRO A 193 -13.30 -8.18 -7.63
CA PRO A 193 -13.19 -7.27 -8.76
C PRO A 193 -13.70 -5.85 -8.48
N ASP A 194 -14.78 -5.71 -7.72
CA ASP A 194 -15.35 -4.43 -7.32
C ASP A 194 -14.42 -3.66 -6.36
N THR A 195 -13.81 -4.34 -5.42
CA THR A 195 -12.79 -3.76 -4.52
C THR A 195 -11.62 -3.20 -5.33
N ALA A 196 -11.04 -4.00 -6.22
CA ALA A 196 -9.91 -3.58 -7.04
C ALA A 196 -10.29 -2.43 -7.97
N TYR A 197 -11.47 -2.51 -8.60
CA TYR A 197 -11.99 -1.45 -9.47
C TYR A 197 -12.13 -0.11 -8.72
N ILE A 198 -12.74 -0.11 -7.53
CA ILE A 198 -12.93 1.11 -6.74
C ILE A 198 -11.58 1.77 -6.44
N VAL A 199 -10.59 1.00 -5.99
CA VAL A 199 -9.27 1.55 -5.66
C VAL A 199 -8.54 2.06 -6.89
N ALA A 200 -8.56 1.30 -8.00
CA ALA A 200 -7.93 1.71 -9.25
C ALA A 200 -8.60 2.97 -9.84
N ASP A 201 -9.92 3.06 -9.78
CA ASP A 201 -10.69 4.22 -10.24
C ASP A 201 -10.36 5.49 -9.43
N ILE A 202 -10.24 5.37 -8.10
CA ILE A 202 -9.81 6.49 -7.24
C ILE A 202 -8.40 6.95 -7.61
N MET A 203 -7.48 6.01 -7.82
CA MET A 203 -6.09 6.34 -8.14
C MET A 203 -5.93 6.97 -9.53
N ALA A 204 -6.82 6.66 -10.47
CA ALA A 204 -6.85 7.23 -11.80
C ALA A 204 -7.62 8.56 -11.89
N ASP A 205 -8.36 8.95 -10.86
CA ASP A 205 -9.21 10.15 -10.86
C ASP A 205 -8.38 11.42 -10.57
N PRO A 206 -8.15 12.29 -11.58
CA PRO A 206 -7.40 13.53 -11.36
C PRO A 206 -8.12 14.50 -10.42
N ASN A 207 -9.44 14.38 -10.25
CA ASN A 207 -10.21 15.26 -9.37
C ASN A 207 -10.11 14.82 -7.90
N ALA A 208 -9.76 13.58 -7.64
CA ALA A 208 -9.48 13.09 -6.29
C ALA A 208 -8.09 13.49 -5.79
N SER A 209 -7.15 13.76 -6.70
CA SER A 209 -5.77 14.11 -6.36
C SER A 209 -5.63 15.61 -6.05
N TYR A 210 -5.06 15.93 -4.89
CA TYR A 210 -4.71 17.31 -4.50
C TYR A 210 -3.38 17.78 -5.13
N PHE A 211 -2.66 16.88 -5.76
CA PHE A 211 -1.35 17.14 -6.37
C PHE A 211 -1.44 17.52 -7.85
N THR A 212 -2.62 17.54 -8.44
CA THR A 212 -2.80 18.07 -9.78
C THR A 212 -2.49 19.56 -9.77
N ASN A 213 -1.42 19.96 -10.45
CA ASN A 213 -1.11 21.35 -10.71
C ASN A 213 -2.30 21.99 -11.42
N LYS A 214 -2.99 22.86 -10.70
CA LYS A 214 -3.92 23.82 -11.28
C LYS A 214 -3.17 25.04 -11.73
#